data_ccc99f0b1ecb8d498d7d0aa3646158e1
#
_entry.id   ccc99f0b1ecb8d498d7d0aa3646158e1
#
_cell.length_a   1.000
_cell.length_b   1.000
_cell.length_c   1.000
_cell.angle_alpha   90.00
_cell.angle_beta   90.00
_cell.angle_gamma   90.00
#
_symmetry.space_group_name_H-M   'P 1'
#
loop_
_entity.id
_entity.type
_entity.pdbx_description
1 polymer ?
#
loop_
_entity_poly.entity_id
_entity_poly.type
_entity_poly.pdbx_seq_one_letter_code
_entity_poly.pdbx_strand_id
1 'polypeptide(L)'
;MSTAELIDDLHPHKPAAAPGGRKKSKPPLALRPLHRMWRKTIDEIQVSALDLPVRGLPEALRGLVACQISDFHVDRDEDLARLASAVEAINQQQPDLIFLTGDYFSGPDTMHRYLGAFRDALKNLRPKSGLFAILGNHDHWSSAERITDALKRAGADVLANDSRRLFIRNEKLMIVGIDDLWSRRAEPSRAFHGVMPDDCTIVLAHNPDTALYAHHLAPGVMLSGHTHGGVVRIPYYGSPIKSILRIGKDYYAGLNRYGNFYIYTNRGLGTFWMRIRINCRPEISRFSLVALAESAHREIPQAKAKRRRRPRHA
;
A
#
# COMPACT_ATOMS: atom_id res chain seq x y z
N MET A 1 1.13 -7.25 -27.82
CA MET A 1 -0.08 -7.27 -26.99
C MET A 1 -0.14 -5.96 -26.25
N SER A 2 -1.24 -5.21 -26.34
CA SER A 2 -1.39 -3.93 -25.65
C SER A 2 -1.61 -4.17 -24.15
N THR A 3 -1.30 -3.17 -23.33
CA THR A 3 -1.52 -3.22 -21.86
C THR A 3 -2.99 -3.55 -21.53
N ALA A 4 -3.93 -3.20 -22.40
CA ALA A 4 -5.36 -3.47 -22.28
C ALA A 4 -5.72 -4.96 -22.38
N GLU A 5 -5.07 -5.71 -23.26
CA GLU A 5 -5.33 -7.15 -23.45
C GLU A 5 -4.83 -8.02 -22.28
N LEU A 6 -3.81 -7.55 -21.56
CA LEU A 6 -3.27 -8.25 -20.38
C LEU A 6 -4.13 -8.03 -19.12
N ILE A 7 -4.96 -7.00 -19.09
CA ILE A 7 -5.79 -6.63 -17.93
C ILE A 7 -7.09 -7.44 -17.88
N ASP A 8 -7.61 -7.93 -19.03
CA ASP A 8 -8.87 -8.67 -19.07
C ASP A 8 -8.84 -10.04 -18.36
N ASP A 9 -7.67 -10.66 -18.24
CA ASP A 9 -7.48 -11.92 -17.50
C ASP A 9 -7.43 -11.77 -15.97
N LEU A 10 -7.63 -10.55 -15.43
CA LEU A 10 -7.36 -10.19 -14.02
C LEU A 10 -8.57 -10.28 -13.09
N HIS A 11 -9.77 -10.70 -13.56
CA HIS A 11 -10.93 -10.69 -12.68
C HIS A 11 -11.02 -11.83 -11.67
N PRO A 12 -11.02 -11.52 -10.37
CA PRO A 12 -11.95 -12.12 -9.46
C PRO A 12 -13.33 -11.46 -9.68
N HIS A 13 -14.39 -12.26 -9.75
CA HIS A 13 -15.76 -11.78 -9.83
C HIS A 13 -16.03 -10.70 -8.77
N LYS A 14 -16.75 -9.66 -9.18
CA LYS A 14 -17.30 -8.63 -8.27
C LYS A 14 -17.81 -9.33 -7.01
N PRO A 15 -17.35 -9.01 -5.80
CA PRO A 15 -17.97 -9.58 -4.61
C PRO A 15 -19.44 -9.19 -4.62
N ALA A 16 -20.31 -10.18 -4.47
CA ALA A 16 -21.75 -9.96 -4.31
C ALA A 16 -21.97 -8.98 -3.16
N ALA A 17 -22.89 -8.04 -3.35
CA ALA A 17 -23.26 -7.06 -2.33
C ALA A 17 -23.41 -7.74 -0.97
N ALA A 18 -22.74 -7.19 0.05
CA ALA A 18 -22.80 -7.73 1.39
C ALA A 18 -24.25 -7.78 1.85
N PRO A 19 -24.73 -8.91 2.37
CA PRO A 19 -26.10 -9.01 2.86
C PRO A 19 -26.29 -8.06 4.03
N GLY A 20 -27.37 -7.29 3.97
CA GLY A 20 -27.75 -6.27 4.94
C GLY A 20 -27.66 -6.75 6.40
N GLY A 21 -27.30 -5.84 7.24
CA GLY A 21 -27.28 -5.79 8.70
C GLY A 21 -27.52 -7.07 9.47
N ARG A 22 -26.51 -7.89 9.71
CA ARG A 22 -26.57 -8.97 10.70
C ARG A 22 -26.46 -8.39 12.11
N LYS A 23 -27.50 -8.64 12.93
CA LYS A 23 -27.46 -8.43 14.39
C LYS A 23 -26.19 -9.10 14.96
N LYS A 24 -25.47 -8.37 15.81
CA LYS A 24 -24.24 -8.84 16.48
C LYS A 24 -24.53 -10.11 17.27
N SER A 25 -24.24 -11.29 16.71
CA SER A 25 -24.20 -12.52 17.49
C SER A 25 -22.89 -12.54 18.30
N LYS A 26 -22.98 -12.80 19.59
CA LYS A 26 -21.78 -13.02 20.43
C LYS A 26 -21.03 -14.23 19.87
N PRO A 27 -19.69 -14.16 19.77
CA PRO A 27 -18.91 -15.29 19.26
C PRO A 27 -19.12 -16.54 20.12
N PRO A 28 -19.04 -17.74 19.54
CA PRO A 28 -19.12 -19.01 20.29
C PRO A 28 -18.14 -19.01 21.47
N LEU A 29 -18.52 -19.64 22.57
CA LEU A 29 -17.77 -19.65 23.82
C LEU A 29 -16.32 -20.14 23.65
N ALA A 30 -16.10 -21.10 22.76
CA ALA A 30 -14.78 -21.66 22.42
C ALA A 30 -13.84 -20.65 21.71
N LEU A 31 -14.37 -19.61 21.06
CA LEU A 31 -13.58 -18.59 20.35
C LEU A 31 -13.28 -17.34 21.20
N ARG A 32 -13.87 -17.23 22.41
CA ARG A 32 -13.69 -16.05 23.29
C ARG A 32 -12.24 -15.75 23.68
N PRO A 33 -11.39 -16.74 24.05
CA PRO A 33 -9.98 -16.47 24.37
C PRO A 33 -9.19 -16.02 23.14
N LEU A 34 -9.43 -16.63 21.99
CA LEU A 34 -8.84 -16.24 20.71
C LEU A 34 -9.27 -14.82 20.30
N HIS A 35 -10.55 -14.47 20.44
CA HIS A 35 -11.06 -13.13 20.13
C HIS A 35 -10.43 -12.06 21.04
N ARG A 36 -10.15 -12.36 22.30
CA ARG A 36 -9.47 -11.44 23.25
C ARG A 36 -8.00 -11.24 22.87
N MET A 37 -7.32 -12.29 22.40
CA MET A 37 -5.93 -12.24 21.91
C MET A 37 -5.86 -11.44 20.58
N TRP A 38 -6.85 -11.58 19.71
CA TRP A 38 -6.95 -10.85 18.43
C TRP A 38 -7.24 -9.35 18.61
N ARG A 39 -8.08 -8.95 19.57
CA ARG A 39 -8.30 -7.53 19.90
C ARG A 39 -7.00 -6.83 20.31
N LYS A 40 -6.16 -7.48 21.09
CA LYS A 40 -4.86 -6.91 21.49
C LYS A 40 -3.94 -6.66 20.29
N THR A 41 -3.91 -7.55 19.31
CA THR A 41 -3.05 -7.41 18.13
C THR A 41 -3.55 -6.35 17.13
N ILE A 42 -4.85 -6.10 17.05
CA ILE A 42 -5.42 -5.08 16.16
C ILE A 42 -5.17 -3.66 16.70
N ASP A 43 -5.15 -3.50 18.02
CA ASP A 43 -5.05 -2.19 18.66
C ASP A 43 -3.59 -1.76 18.90
N GLU A 44 -2.61 -2.67 18.75
CA GLU A 44 -1.19 -2.38 18.90
C GLU A 44 -0.55 -2.05 17.55
N ILE A 45 -0.50 -0.76 17.19
CA ILE A 45 0.21 -0.31 16.00
C ILE A 45 1.70 -0.55 16.18
N GLN A 46 2.32 -1.20 15.21
CA GLN A 46 3.76 -1.40 15.15
C GLN A 46 4.40 -0.36 14.23
N VAL A 47 5.35 0.42 14.75
CA VAL A 47 6.25 1.20 13.91
C VAL A 47 7.38 0.30 13.45
N SER A 48 7.44 0.00 12.15
CA SER A 48 8.49 -0.81 11.52
C SER A 48 9.52 0.14 10.92
N ALA A 49 10.72 0.21 11.51
CA ALA A 49 11.81 1.03 10.99
C ALA A 49 12.75 0.19 10.13
N LEU A 50 13.08 0.69 8.93
CA LEU A 50 14.01 0.03 8.02
C LEU A 50 14.66 1.02 7.06
N ASP A 51 15.80 0.62 6.51
CA ASP A 51 16.46 1.32 5.42
C ASP A 51 15.76 1.03 4.10
N LEU A 52 15.40 2.08 3.35
CA LEU A 52 14.77 1.98 2.05
C LEU A 52 15.81 2.24 0.96
N PRO A 53 16.23 1.21 0.20
CA PRO A 53 17.22 1.39 -0.85
C PRO A 53 16.60 2.11 -2.04
N VAL A 54 17.12 3.30 -2.36
CA VAL A 54 16.68 4.09 -3.52
C VAL A 54 17.82 4.21 -4.50
N ARG A 55 17.58 3.87 -5.75
CA ARG A 55 18.57 3.98 -6.81
C ARG A 55 18.80 5.45 -7.15
N GLY A 56 20.06 5.82 -7.41
CA GLY A 56 20.42 7.19 -7.77
C GLY A 56 20.17 8.21 -6.65
N LEU A 57 20.05 7.76 -5.39
CA LEU A 57 19.81 8.66 -4.27
C LEU A 57 20.99 9.60 -4.07
N PRO A 58 20.82 10.92 -4.25
CA PRO A 58 21.86 11.90 -3.95
C PRO A 58 22.32 11.83 -2.49
N GLU A 59 23.57 12.12 -2.25
CA GLU A 59 24.15 12.10 -0.89
C GLU A 59 23.38 12.99 0.08
N ALA A 60 22.97 14.18 -0.38
CA ALA A 60 22.20 15.14 0.43
C ALA A 60 20.83 14.61 0.85
N LEU A 61 20.26 13.62 0.15
CA LEU A 61 18.97 13.01 0.49
C LEU A 61 19.10 11.76 1.36
N ARG A 62 20.32 11.29 1.64
CA ARG A 62 20.51 10.17 2.56
C ARG A 62 20.00 10.51 3.96
N GLY A 63 19.36 9.53 4.58
CA GLY A 63 18.78 9.68 5.91
C GLY A 63 17.48 10.47 5.96
N LEU A 64 16.91 10.92 4.82
CA LEU A 64 15.55 11.43 4.80
C LEU A 64 14.59 10.40 5.42
N VAL A 65 13.74 10.87 6.31
CA VAL A 65 12.74 10.04 6.97
C VAL A 65 11.44 10.09 6.20
N ALA A 66 10.99 8.93 5.73
CA ALA A 66 9.68 8.80 5.13
C ALA A 66 8.80 7.86 5.96
N CYS A 67 7.51 8.16 6.08
CA CYS A 67 6.53 7.27 6.70
C CYS A 67 5.50 6.83 5.67
N GLN A 68 5.08 5.57 5.75
CA GLN A 68 3.98 5.03 4.95
C GLN A 68 2.91 4.43 5.85
N ILE A 69 1.66 4.70 5.51
CA ILE A 69 0.47 4.01 6.03
C ILE A 69 -0.47 3.68 4.87
N SER A 70 -1.20 2.60 5.01
CA SER A 70 -2.07 2.03 3.98
C SER A 70 -3.27 1.32 4.59
N ASP A 71 -4.27 0.99 3.76
CA ASP A 71 -5.35 0.06 4.10
C ASP A 71 -5.99 0.41 5.45
N PHE A 72 -6.56 1.59 5.53
CA PHE A 72 -7.14 2.14 6.76
C PHE A 72 -8.47 1.47 7.08
N HIS A 73 -9.31 1.25 6.06
CA HIS A 73 -10.65 0.65 6.18
C HIS A 73 -11.42 1.21 7.36
N VAL A 74 -11.62 2.53 7.37
CA VAL A 74 -12.35 3.22 8.44
C VAL A 74 -13.83 2.88 8.35
N ASP A 75 -14.26 1.98 9.21
CA ASP A 75 -15.63 1.47 9.26
C ASP A 75 -16.37 1.82 10.56
N ARG A 76 -15.64 2.26 11.59
CA ARG A 76 -16.15 2.50 12.95
C ARG A 76 -15.35 3.56 13.67
N ASP A 77 -15.89 3.99 14.80
CA ASP A 77 -15.24 4.98 15.67
C ASP A 77 -13.87 4.49 16.19
N GLU A 78 -13.74 3.17 16.46
CA GLU A 78 -12.47 2.60 16.89
C GLU A 78 -11.38 2.67 15.79
N ASP A 79 -11.77 2.64 14.52
CA ASP A 79 -10.83 2.78 13.40
C ASP A 79 -10.38 4.24 13.25
N LEU A 80 -11.27 5.21 13.52
CA LEU A 80 -10.88 6.62 13.64
C LEU A 80 -9.94 6.87 14.82
N ALA A 81 -10.21 6.26 15.98
CA ALA A 81 -9.32 6.36 17.13
C ALA A 81 -7.93 5.78 16.83
N ARG A 82 -7.89 4.66 16.09
CA ARG A 82 -6.63 4.07 15.61
C ARG A 82 -5.91 4.98 14.63
N LEU A 83 -6.64 5.63 13.71
CA LEU A 83 -6.06 6.62 12.81
C LEU A 83 -5.46 7.80 13.61
N ALA A 84 -6.15 8.32 14.60
CA ALA A 84 -5.63 9.41 15.43
C ALA A 84 -4.33 9.00 16.13
N SER A 85 -4.29 7.81 16.73
CA SER A 85 -3.07 7.24 17.34
C SER A 85 -1.95 7.04 16.32
N ALA A 86 -2.28 6.64 15.08
CA ALA A 86 -1.31 6.50 14.00
C ALA A 86 -0.72 7.85 13.58
N VAL A 87 -1.55 8.89 13.47
CA VAL A 87 -1.12 10.27 13.17
C VAL A 87 -0.13 10.77 14.22
N GLU A 88 -0.43 10.58 15.51
CA GLU A 88 0.49 10.94 16.59
C GLU A 88 1.81 10.19 16.50
N ALA A 89 1.77 8.87 16.29
CA ALA A 89 2.95 8.02 16.17
C ALA A 89 3.81 8.39 14.96
N ILE A 90 3.19 8.79 13.83
CA ILE A 90 3.90 9.28 12.64
C ILE A 90 4.58 10.62 12.93
N ASN A 91 3.88 11.57 13.54
CA ASN A 91 4.44 12.88 13.86
C ASN A 91 5.64 12.78 14.81
N GLN A 92 5.63 11.81 15.74
CA GLN A 92 6.77 11.51 16.61
C GLN A 92 8.02 11.05 15.84
N GLN A 93 7.86 10.50 14.62
CA GLN A 93 8.99 10.12 13.76
C GLN A 93 9.60 11.33 13.04
N GLN A 94 8.98 12.51 13.11
CA GLN A 94 9.41 13.74 12.44
C GLN A 94 9.69 13.55 10.93
N PRO A 95 8.75 12.96 10.17
CA PRO A 95 8.98 12.58 8.79
C PRO A 95 9.23 13.78 7.88
N ASP A 96 10.12 13.61 6.91
CA ASP A 96 10.27 14.53 5.80
C ASP A 96 9.14 14.32 4.78
N LEU A 97 8.78 13.05 4.53
CA LEU A 97 7.74 12.65 3.58
C LEU A 97 6.74 11.70 4.24
N ILE A 98 5.47 11.82 3.86
CA ILE A 98 4.43 10.85 4.26
C ILE A 98 3.73 10.33 3.01
N PHE A 99 3.54 9.01 2.94
CA PHE A 99 2.87 8.32 1.84
C PHE A 99 1.63 7.59 2.35
N LEU A 100 0.47 7.89 1.73
CA LEU A 100 -0.80 7.23 1.95
C LEU A 100 -1.10 6.36 0.73
N THR A 101 -1.07 5.05 0.90
CA THR A 101 -1.09 4.13 -0.24
C THR A 101 -2.44 3.43 -0.44
N GLY A 102 -3.56 4.13 -0.15
CA GLY A 102 -4.91 3.74 -0.56
C GLY A 102 -5.69 2.90 0.45
N ASP A 103 -6.91 2.57 0.05
CA ASP A 103 -7.93 1.82 0.81
C ASP A 103 -8.30 2.50 2.14
N TYR A 104 -8.85 3.72 2.03
CA TYR A 104 -9.22 4.53 3.19
C TYR A 104 -10.51 4.06 3.85
N PHE A 105 -11.46 3.54 3.07
CA PHE A 105 -12.76 3.04 3.55
C PHE A 105 -13.07 1.68 2.95
N SER A 106 -13.89 0.86 3.63
CA SER A 106 -14.28 -0.46 3.10
C SER A 106 -15.42 -0.39 2.08
N GLY A 107 -16.18 0.70 2.05
CA GLY A 107 -17.28 0.87 1.11
C GLY A 107 -17.99 2.22 1.21
N PRO A 108 -19.02 2.46 0.35
CA PRO A 108 -19.68 3.75 0.23
C PRO A 108 -20.32 4.24 1.53
N ASP A 109 -21.00 3.36 2.27
CA ASP A 109 -21.72 3.74 3.49
C ASP A 109 -20.77 4.23 4.58
N THR A 110 -19.66 3.52 4.77
CA THR A 110 -18.63 3.89 5.76
C THR A 110 -17.90 5.16 5.33
N MET A 111 -17.62 5.30 4.03
CA MET A 111 -17.05 6.54 3.46
C MET A 111 -17.97 7.74 3.74
N HIS A 112 -19.27 7.63 3.45
CA HIS A 112 -20.22 8.73 3.68
C HIS A 112 -20.25 9.15 5.15
N ARG A 113 -20.19 8.19 6.05
CA ARG A 113 -20.28 8.42 7.50
C ARG A 113 -19.02 9.04 8.08
N TYR A 114 -17.85 8.60 7.63
CA TYR A 114 -16.58 8.91 8.31
C TYR A 114 -15.66 9.88 7.56
N LEU A 115 -15.96 10.24 6.30
CA LEU A 115 -15.09 11.05 5.44
C LEU A 115 -14.67 12.37 6.09
N GLY A 116 -15.59 13.06 6.77
CA GLY A 116 -15.29 14.33 7.43
C GLY A 116 -14.28 14.15 8.58
N ALA A 117 -14.56 13.21 9.49
CA ALA A 117 -13.69 12.94 10.64
C ALA A 117 -12.33 12.38 10.20
N PHE A 118 -12.32 11.52 9.16
CA PHE A 118 -11.10 10.99 8.54
C PHE A 118 -10.22 12.13 7.99
N ARG A 119 -10.78 13.04 7.18
CA ARG A 119 -10.09 14.22 6.67
C ARG A 119 -9.50 15.05 7.79
N ASP A 120 -10.28 15.32 8.83
CA ASP A 120 -9.86 16.18 9.94
C ASP A 120 -8.75 15.52 10.80
N ALA A 121 -8.74 14.20 10.90
CA ALA A 121 -7.63 13.46 11.50
C ALA A 121 -6.34 13.60 10.67
N LEU A 122 -6.43 13.45 9.34
CA LEU A 122 -5.27 13.54 8.45
C LEU A 122 -4.66 14.95 8.40
N LYS A 123 -5.44 16.02 8.62
CA LYS A 123 -4.92 17.40 8.72
C LYS A 123 -3.87 17.58 9.82
N ASN A 124 -3.82 16.67 10.78
CA ASN A 124 -2.85 16.71 11.86
C ASN A 124 -1.49 16.07 11.50
N LEU A 125 -1.35 15.45 10.32
CA LEU A 125 -0.05 15.01 9.83
C LEU A 125 0.90 16.21 9.61
N ARG A 126 2.18 16.04 9.93
CA ARG A 126 3.20 17.10 9.92
C ARG A 126 4.46 16.69 9.15
N PRO A 127 4.37 16.38 7.83
CA PRO A 127 5.56 16.16 7.03
C PRO A 127 6.30 17.49 6.80
N LYS A 128 7.64 17.44 6.70
CA LYS A 128 8.46 18.62 6.42
C LYS A 128 8.48 18.98 4.93
N SER A 129 8.39 17.98 4.03
CA SER A 129 8.58 18.17 2.59
C SER A 129 7.42 17.71 1.73
N GLY A 130 6.45 16.98 2.27
CA GLY A 130 5.24 16.62 1.51
C GLY A 130 4.45 15.44 2.04
N LEU A 131 3.15 15.49 1.77
CA LEU A 131 2.17 14.42 1.99
C LEU A 131 1.63 13.99 0.63
N PHE A 132 1.86 12.74 0.25
CA PHE A 132 1.44 12.17 -1.03
C PHE A 132 0.46 11.04 -0.81
N ALA A 133 -0.55 10.95 -1.68
CA ALA A 133 -1.58 9.94 -1.60
C ALA A 133 -1.88 9.34 -2.97
N ILE A 134 -2.24 8.07 -2.98
CA ILE A 134 -2.86 7.38 -4.11
C ILE A 134 -4.15 6.73 -3.63
N LEU A 135 -4.99 6.30 -4.57
CA LEU A 135 -6.21 5.55 -4.26
C LEU A 135 -5.95 4.05 -4.35
N GLY A 136 -6.72 3.28 -3.56
CA GLY A 136 -6.83 1.84 -3.68
C GLY A 136 -8.15 1.41 -4.33
N ASN A 137 -8.34 0.10 -4.46
CA ASN A 137 -9.53 -0.44 -5.11
C ASN A 137 -10.83 -0.14 -4.35
N HIS A 138 -10.81 -0.15 -3.03
CA HIS A 138 -11.98 0.19 -2.22
C HIS A 138 -12.38 1.66 -2.34
N ASP A 139 -11.43 2.54 -2.57
CA ASP A 139 -11.68 3.97 -2.77
C ASP A 139 -12.43 4.21 -4.08
N HIS A 140 -12.03 3.51 -5.16
CA HIS A 140 -12.75 3.54 -6.43
C HIS A 140 -14.14 2.92 -6.37
N TRP A 141 -14.31 1.85 -5.58
CA TRP A 141 -15.63 1.22 -5.37
C TRP A 141 -16.55 2.05 -4.48
N SER A 142 -15.99 2.98 -3.72
CA SER A 142 -16.76 3.92 -2.89
C SER A 142 -17.07 5.22 -3.63
N SER A 143 -16.16 6.17 -3.63
CA SER A 143 -16.20 7.40 -4.41
C SER A 143 -14.80 8.02 -4.50
N ALA A 144 -14.08 7.71 -5.57
CA ALA A 144 -12.74 8.24 -5.81
C ALA A 144 -12.70 9.77 -5.77
N GLU A 145 -13.70 10.44 -6.34
CA GLU A 145 -13.78 11.91 -6.38
C GLU A 145 -13.85 12.52 -4.98
N ARG A 146 -14.80 12.06 -4.14
CA ARG A 146 -15.00 12.61 -2.79
C ARG A 146 -13.81 12.33 -1.88
N ILE A 147 -13.21 11.13 -2.01
CA ILE A 147 -12.03 10.74 -1.24
C ILE A 147 -10.83 11.60 -1.67
N THR A 148 -10.61 11.78 -2.98
CA THR A 148 -9.57 12.65 -3.52
C THR A 148 -9.72 14.09 -3.00
N ASP A 149 -10.93 14.65 -3.01
CA ASP A 149 -11.21 15.98 -2.49
C ASP A 149 -10.90 16.09 -0.98
N ALA A 150 -11.29 15.08 -0.21
CA ALA A 150 -11.00 15.03 1.22
C ALA A 150 -9.48 14.95 1.51
N LEU A 151 -8.75 14.15 0.76
CA LEU A 151 -7.29 14.04 0.86
C LEU A 151 -6.59 15.36 0.50
N LYS A 152 -7.00 16.01 -0.59
CA LYS A 152 -6.48 17.33 -0.98
C LYS A 152 -6.76 18.37 0.10
N ARG A 153 -7.96 18.39 0.67
CA ARG A 153 -8.30 19.29 1.79
C ARG A 153 -7.56 18.95 3.09
N ALA A 154 -7.04 17.75 3.22
CA ALA A 154 -6.13 17.38 4.30
C ALA A 154 -4.67 17.76 4.02
N GLY A 155 -4.36 18.33 2.86
CA GLY A 155 -3.02 18.77 2.47
C GLY A 155 -2.21 17.73 1.67
N ALA A 156 -2.84 16.63 1.21
CA ALA A 156 -2.17 15.64 0.40
C ALA A 156 -2.16 16.03 -1.10
N ASP A 157 -1.02 15.80 -1.76
CA ASP A 157 -0.94 15.75 -3.22
C ASP A 157 -1.39 14.35 -3.67
N VAL A 158 -2.55 14.26 -4.32
CA VAL A 158 -3.13 12.98 -4.75
C VAL A 158 -2.71 12.70 -6.17
N LEU A 159 -2.00 11.60 -6.36
CA LEU A 159 -1.47 11.17 -7.63
C LEU A 159 -2.32 10.05 -8.22
N ALA A 160 -2.75 10.22 -9.47
CA ALA A 160 -3.50 9.23 -10.24
C ALA A 160 -2.91 9.13 -11.64
N ASN A 161 -2.00 8.19 -11.86
CA ASN A 161 -1.18 8.06 -13.07
C ASN A 161 -0.44 9.36 -13.39
N ASP A 162 0.20 9.93 -12.37
CA ASP A 162 0.88 11.22 -12.45
C ASP A 162 2.17 11.18 -11.63
N SER A 163 3.05 12.15 -11.80
CA SER A 163 4.29 12.27 -11.06
C SER A 163 4.51 13.69 -10.52
N ARG A 164 5.29 13.79 -9.45
CA ARG A 164 5.72 15.07 -8.87
C ARG A 164 7.21 15.11 -8.75
N ARG A 165 7.78 16.24 -9.18
CA ARG A 165 9.18 16.57 -8.96
C ARG A 165 9.29 17.40 -7.70
N LEU A 166 10.06 16.89 -6.75
CA LEU A 166 10.39 17.59 -5.52
C LEU A 166 11.84 18.07 -5.58
N PHE A 167 12.09 19.20 -4.94
CA PHE A 167 13.43 19.64 -4.64
C PHE A 167 13.60 19.71 -3.12
N ILE A 168 14.42 18.83 -2.57
CA ILE A 168 14.73 18.75 -1.14
C ILE A 168 16.23 18.90 -1.03
N ARG A 169 16.69 19.88 -0.22
CA ARG A 169 18.14 20.20 -0.08
C ARG A 169 18.84 20.40 -1.43
N ASN A 170 18.13 21.05 -2.38
CA ASN A 170 18.55 21.31 -3.77
C ASN A 170 18.70 20.07 -4.66
N GLU A 171 18.32 18.91 -4.18
CA GLU A 171 18.35 17.65 -4.95
C GLU A 171 16.98 17.25 -5.44
N LYS A 172 16.94 16.64 -6.64
CA LYS A 172 15.70 16.19 -7.27
C LYS A 172 15.28 14.81 -6.75
N LEU A 173 14.01 14.69 -6.35
CA LEU A 173 13.36 13.43 -6.03
C LEU A 173 12.03 13.36 -6.81
N MET A 174 11.79 12.26 -7.52
CA MET A 174 10.54 12.01 -8.23
C MET A 174 9.62 11.13 -7.38
N ILE A 175 8.37 11.56 -7.21
CA ILE A 175 7.30 10.74 -6.64
C ILE A 175 6.34 10.40 -7.77
N VAL A 176 6.17 9.12 -8.06
CA VAL A 176 5.28 8.61 -9.10
C VAL A 176 4.09 7.90 -8.46
N GLY A 177 2.88 8.30 -8.77
CA GLY A 177 1.65 7.65 -8.32
C GLY A 177 0.97 6.91 -9.47
N ILE A 178 0.86 5.60 -9.36
CA ILE A 178 0.11 4.76 -10.30
C ILE A 178 -1.26 4.49 -9.68
N ASP A 179 -2.32 4.72 -10.45
CA ASP A 179 -3.70 4.46 -10.02
C ASP A 179 -3.96 2.96 -9.87
N ASP A 180 -5.09 2.58 -9.29
CA ASP A 180 -5.32 1.20 -8.87
C ASP A 180 -5.49 0.21 -10.02
N LEU A 181 -4.78 -0.92 -9.88
CA LEU A 181 -4.77 -2.01 -10.87
C LEU A 181 -6.09 -2.78 -10.90
N TRP A 182 -6.68 -3.09 -9.74
CA TRP A 182 -7.92 -3.86 -9.68
C TRP A 182 -9.13 -3.08 -10.13
N SER A 183 -9.10 -1.76 -10.04
CA SER A 183 -10.12 -0.86 -10.58
C SER A 183 -9.93 -0.61 -12.09
N ARG A 184 -8.93 -1.25 -12.73
CA ARG A 184 -8.57 -1.08 -14.15
C ARG A 184 -8.23 0.36 -14.54
N ARG A 185 -7.62 1.11 -13.61
CA ARG A 185 -7.24 2.49 -13.83
C ARG A 185 -5.73 2.70 -13.90
N ALA A 186 -4.94 1.66 -13.65
CA ALA A 186 -3.49 1.74 -13.70
C ALA A 186 -3.00 2.01 -15.13
N GLU A 187 -2.32 3.14 -15.31
CA GLU A 187 -1.65 3.57 -16.53
C GLU A 187 -0.16 3.87 -16.27
N PRO A 188 0.69 2.85 -16.04
CA PRO A 188 2.08 3.07 -15.64
C PRO A 188 2.85 3.97 -16.59
N SER A 189 2.70 3.80 -17.92
CA SER A 189 3.39 4.62 -18.91
C SER A 189 3.04 6.10 -18.80
N ARG A 190 1.80 6.43 -18.42
CA ARG A 190 1.38 7.80 -18.16
C ARG A 190 1.97 8.33 -16.86
N ALA A 191 1.94 7.52 -15.80
CA ALA A 191 2.51 7.90 -14.49
C ALA A 191 3.99 8.25 -14.59
N PHE A 192 4.74 7.56 -15.45
CA PHE A 192 6.17 7.79 -15.67
C PHE A 192 6.47 8.83 -16.76
N HIS A 193 5.46 9.49 -17.31
CA HIS A 193 5.71 10.53 -18.33
C HIS A 193 6.60 11.64 -17.77
N GLY A 194 7.73 11.89 -18.42
CA GLY A 194 8.72 12.90 -17.99
C GLY A 194 9.64 12.46 -16.84
N VAL A 195 9.58 11.20 -16.42
CA VAL A 195 10.54 10.58 -15.49
C VAL A 195 11.69 9.99 -16.30
N MET A 196 12.90 10.39 -15.99
CA MET A 196 14.11 9.90 -16.67
C MET A 196 14.66 8.63 -16.00
N PRO A 197 15.33 7.74 -16.74
CA PRO A 197 15.89 6.50 -16.18
C PRO A 197 16.85 6.70 -15.01
N ASP A 198 17.52 7.85 -14.95
CA ASP A 198 18.49 8.20 -13.91
C ASP A 198 17.87 9.00 -12.74
N ASP A 199 16.57 9.30 -12.81
CA ASP A 199 15.90 9.99 -11.75
C ASP A 199 15.83 9.13 -10.48
N CYS A 200 16.14 9.75 -9.34
CA CYS A 200 15.85 9.18 -8.03
C CYS A 200 14.34 9.12 -7.85
N THR A 201 13.76 7.90 -7.82
CA THR A 201 12.30 7.72 -7.93
C THR A 201 11.75 6.86 -6.81
N ILE A 202 10.67 7.34 -6.17
CA ILE A 202 9.78 6.58 -5.29
C ILE A 202 8.44 6.43 -6.00
N VAL A 203 7.97 5.19 -6.14
CA VAL A 203 6.71 4.84 -6.80
C VAL A 203 5.67 4.46 -5.75
N LEU A 204 4.48 5.01 -5.86
CA LEU A 204 3.32 4.64 -5.06
C LEU A 204 2.35 3.85 -5.95
N ALA A 205 2.01 2.64 -5.55
CA ALA A 205 1.01 1.81 -6.21
C ALA A 205 0.33 0.93 -5.16
N HIS A 206 -0.99 1.01 -5.05
CA HIS A 206 -1.71 0.30 -4.00
C HIS A 206 -1.46 -1.21 -4.05
N ASN A 207 -1.61 -1.82 -5.22
CA ASN A 207 -1.44 -3.26 -5.40
C ASN A 207 0.00 -3.61 -5.84
N PRO A 208 0.72 -4.50 -5.12
CA PRO A 208 2.06 -4.96 -5.50
C PRO A 208 2.17 -5.56 -6.91
N ASP A 209 1.10 -6.15 -7.44
CA ASP A 209 1.06 -6.70 -8.80
C ASP A 209 1.29 -5.63 -9.88
N THR A 210 1.14 -4.35 -9.56
CA THR A 210 1.46 -3.23 -10.45
C THR A 210 2.92 -3.29 -10.95
N ALA A 211 3.83 -3.87 -10.16
CA ALA A 211 5.22 -4.06 -10.57
C ALA A 211 5.37 -4.94 -11.81
N LEU A 212 4.44 -5.86 -12.08
CA LEU A 212 4.45 -6.70 -13.28
C LEU A 212 4.39 -5.86 -14.57
N TYR A 213 3.82 -4.66 -14.48
CA TYR A 213 3.59 -3.74 -15.60
C TYR A 213 4.51 -2.52 -15.60
N ALA A 214 5.09 -2.18 -14.45
CA ALA A 214 5.85 -0.94 -14.26
C ALA A 214 7.37 -1.15 -14.18
N HIS A 215 7.85 -2.36 -13.84
CA HIS A 215 9.27 -2.62 -13.53
C HIS A 215 10.26 -2.31 -14.66
N HIS A 216 9.80 -2.21 -15.90
CA HIS A 216 10.63 -1.93 -17.08
C HIS A 216 10.71 -0.44 -17.42
N LEU A 217 9.87 0.42 -16.80
CA LEU A 217 9.78 1.84 -17.17
C LEU A 217 10.94 2.65 -16.59
N ALA A 218 11.17 2.55 -15.30
CA ALA A 218 12.33 3.13 -14.64
C ALA A 218 12.65 2.35 -13.37
N PRO A 219 13.91 2.20 -12.98
CA PRO A 219 14.27 1.57 -11.74
C PRO A 219 13.87 2.46 -10.55
N GLY A 220 13.40 1.83 -9.47
CA GLY A 220 12.97 2.58 -8.30
C GLY A 220 12.59 1.69 -7.14
N VAL A 221 12.02 2.30 -6.11
CA VAL A 221 11.38 1.61 -5.01
C VAL A 221 9.87 1.87 -5.06
N MET A 222 9.07 0.81 -5.00
CA MET A 222 7.62 0.89 -5.01
C MET A 222 7.08 0.63 -3.60
N LEU A 223 6.20 1.52 -3.13
CA LEU A 223 5.49 1.41 -1.86
C LEU A 223 4.06 0.99 -2.14
N SER A 224 3.64 -0.13 -1.54
CA SER A 224 2.33 -0.75 -1.76
C SER A 224 1.63 -1.12 -0.45
N GLY A 225 0.35 -1.41 -0.53
CA GLY A 225 -0.51 -1.95 0.53
C GLY A 225 -1.28 -3.18 0.06
N HIS A 226 -2.62 -3.12 0.11
CA HIS A 226 -3.59 -4.06 -0.48
C HIS A 226 -3.67 -5.45 0.18
N THR A 227 -2.57 -6.00 0.63
CA THR A 227 -2.48 -7.40 1.09
C THR A 227 -2.83 -7.58 2.56
N HIS A 228 -2.86 -6.49 3.32
CA HIS A 228 -2.93 -6.51 4.78
C HIS A 228 -1.87 -7.41 5.44
N GLY A 229 -0.74 -7.65 4.77
CA GLY A 229 0.28 -8.61 5.19
C GLY A 229 -0.22 -10.04 5.25
N GLY A 230 -1.34 -10.35 4.58
CA GLY A 230 -2.03 -11.63 4.62
C GLY A 230 -2.84 -11.87 5.90
N VAL A 231 -3.09 -10.84 6.72
CA VAL A 231 -3.97 -10.82 7.92
C VAL A 231 -3.61 -11.84 8.99
N VAL A 232 -3.39 -13.12 8.60
CA VAL A 232 -2.97 -14.23 9.44
C VAL A 232 -1.62 -14.74 8.94
N ARG A 233 -0.62 -14.73 9.83
CA ARG A 233 0.72 -15.26 9.53
C ARG A 233 1.05 -16.41 10.48
N ILE A 234 1.13 -17.60 9.93
CA ILE A 234 1.50 -18.82 10.67
C ILE A 234 3.02 -18.95 10.63
N PRO A 235 3.70 -19.11 11.78
CA PRO A 235 5.15 -19.32 11.81
C PRO A 235 5.56 -20.43 10.84
N TYR A 236 6.65 -20.23 10.12
CA TYR A 236 7.22 -21.14 9.11
C TYR A 236 6.35 -21.38 7.86
N TYR A 237 5.05 -21.11 7.90
CA TYR A 237 4.13 -21.34 6.78
C TYR A 237 3.79 -20.05 6.01
N GLY A 238 3.81 -18.91 6.68
CA GLY A 238 3.37 -17.61 6.14
C GLY A 238 1.86 -17.44 6.18
N SER A 239 1.31 -16.66 5.24
CA SER A 239 -0.14 -16.46 5.16
C SER A 239 -0.82 -17.66 4.49
N PRO A 240 -1.96 -18.16 5.04
CA PRO A 240 -2.80 -19.15 4.37
C PRO A 240 -3.56 -18.58 3.17
N ILE A 241 -3.64 -17.25 3.04
CA ILE A 241 -4.26 -16.56 1.90
C ILE A 241 -3.28 -16.61 0.73
N LYS A 242 -3.41 -17.62 -0.13
CA LYS A 242 -2.38 -17.97 -1.13
C LYS A 242 -2.49 -17.30 -2.49
N SER A 243 -3.58 -16.57 -2.80
CA SER A 243 -3.91 -16.29 -4.19
C SER A 243 -4.33 -14.85 -4.52
N ILE A 244 -4.06 -13.88 -3.66
CA ILE A 244 -4.42 -12.47 -3.96
C ILE A 244 -3.44 -11.86 -4.96
N LEU A 245 -2.13 -12.20 -4.88
CA LEU A 245 -1.09 -11.62 -5.72
C LEU A 245 -0.61 -12.60 -6.81
N ARG A 246 -0.49 -12.10 -8.04
CA ARG A 246 0.11 -12.81 -9.18
C ARG A 246 1.64 -12.81 -9.12
N ILE A 247 2.22 -11.74 -8.58
CA ILE A 247 3.68 -11.59 -8.41
C ILE A 247 4.25 -12.62 -7.43
N GLY A 248 3.42 -13.15 -6.52
CA GLY A 248 3.80 -14.24 -5.62
C GLY A 248 3.63 -13.91 -4.14
N LYS A 249 3.72 -14.98 -3.32
CA LYS A 249 3.46 -14.92 -1.88
C LYS A 249 4.50 -14.11 -1.09
N ASP A 250 5.70 -13.97 -1.60
CA ASP A 250 6.78 -13.29 -0.90
C ASP A 250 6.55 -11.77 -0.83
N TYR A 251 5.66 -11.25 -1.69
CA TYR A 251 5.31 -9.83 -1.79
C TYR A 251 4.14 -9.42 -0.90
N TYR A 252 3.67 -10.28 0.00
CA TYR A 252 2.58 -9.93 0.92
C TYR A 252 2.95 -8.92 2.00
N ALA A 253 4.21 -8.79 2.37
CA ALA A 253 4.66 -7.80 3.34
C ALA A 253 6.18 -7.64 3.32
N GLY A 254 6.64 -6.44 3.70
CA GLY A 254 8.04 -6.12 3.84
C GLY A 254 8.71 -5.80 2.51
N LEU A 255 10.04 -5.70 2.53
CA LEU A 255 10.85 -5.30 1.39
C LEU A 255 11.29 -6.52 0.58
N ASN A 256 10.94 -6.53 -0.69
CA ASN A 256 11.27 -7.59 -1.65
C ASN A 256 11.76 -6.95 -2.96
N ARG A 257 12.37 -7.73 -3.85
CA ARG A 257 12.84 -7.27 -5.15
C ARG A 257 12.13 -7.98 -6.29
N TYR A 258 11.67 -7.20 -7.28
CA TYR A 258 11.11 -7.70 -8.53
C TYR A 258 11.67 -6.91 -9.72
N GLY A 259 12.44 -7.57 -10.58
CA GLY A 259 13.11 -6.91 -11.69
C GLY A 259 13.99 -5.75 -11.19
N ASN A 260 13.74 -4.56 -11.71
CA ASN A 260 14.46 -3.33 -11.33
C ASN A 260 13.83 -2.61 -10.13
N PHE A 261 12.72 -3.12 -9.58
CA PHE A 261 12.08 -2.53 -8.42
C PHE A 261 12.44 -3.24 -7.13
N TYR A 262 12.63 -2.44 -6.07
CA TYR A 262 12.36 -2.88 -4.71
C TYR A 262 10.90 -2.57 -4.40
N ILE A 263 10.18 -3.54 -3.85
CA ILE A 263 8.77 -3.40 -3.50
C ILE A 263 8.66 -3.53 -1.99
N TYR A 264 8.18 -2.51 -1.34
CA TYR A 264 7.78 -2.59 0.06
C TYR A 264 6.25 -2.67 0.15
N THR A 265 5.76 -3.74 0.76
CA THR A 265 4.33 -3.93 0.98
C THR A 265 4.01 -3.73 2.46
N ASN A 266 3.27 -2.65 2.76
CA ASN A 266 2.80 -2.32 4.10
C ASN A 266 1.67 -3.25 4.51
N ARG A 267 1.61 -3.60 5.81
CA ARG A 267 0.57 -4.50 6.34
C ARG A 267 -0.75 -3.81 6.62
N GLY A 268 -0.85 -2.50 6.40
CA GLY A 268 -2.05 -1.72 6.62
C GLY A 268 -2.40 -1.46 8.09
N LEU A 269 -3.20 -0.45 8.34
CA LEU A 269 -3.71 -0.08 9.67
C LEU A 269 -5.02 -0.80 10.00
N GLY A 270 -5.92 -0.90 9.04
CA GLY A 270 -7.25 -1.44 9.21
C GLY A 270 -7.33 -2.95 9.01
N THR A 271 -8.53 -3.43 9.00
CA THR A 271 -8.88 -4.81 8.64
C THR A 271 -10.07 -4.78 7.71
N PHE A 272 -9.97 -5.53 6.61
CA PHE A 272 -11.09 -5.74 5.70
C PHE A 272 -11.77 -7.07 6.02
N TRP A 273 -13.09 -7.15 5.93
CA TRP A 273 -13.95 -8.34 6.04
C TRP A 273 -13.93 -9.05 7.41
N MET A 274 -12.76 -9.52 7.89
CA MET A 274 -12.63 -10.12 9.23
C MET A 274 -11.73 -9.26 10.11
N ARG A 275 -12.19 -8.92 11.31
CA ARG A 275 -11.41 -8.17 12.31
C ARG A 275 -10.42 -9.08 13.02
N ILE A 276 -9.59 -9.75 12.24
CA ILE A 276 -8.62 -10.72 12.73
C ILE A 276 -7.25 -10.35 12.20
N ARG A 277 -6.30 -10.20 13.10
CA ARG A 277 -4.87 -10.14 12.77
C ARG A 277 -4.12 -11.09 13.70
N ILE A 278 -3.51 -12.13 13.12
CA ILE A 278 -2.71 -13.12 13.86
C ILE A 278 -1.26 -12.99 13.40
N ASN A 279 -0.35 -12.64 14.32
CA ASN A 279 1.07 -12.39 14.01
C ASN A 279 1.28 -11.38 12.87
N CYS A 280 0.31 -10.46 12.69
CA CYS A 280 0.29 -9.46 11.64
C CYS A 280 -0.30 -8.15 12.19
N ARG A 281 0.48 -7.44 13.00
CA ARG A 281 0.03 -6.18 13.64
C ARG A 281 -0.20 -5.09 12.61
N PRO A 282 -1.14 -4.14 12.86
CA PRO A 282 -1.23 -2.90 12.11
C PRO A 282 0.13 -2.21 12.04
N GLU A 283 0.44 -1.60 10.91
CA GLU A 283 1.79 -1.09 10.64
C GLU A 283 1.82 0.37 10.22
N ILE A 284 2.74 1.10 10.82
CA ILE A 284 3.33 2.32 10.28
C ILE A 284 4.74 1.94 9.83
N SER A 285 5.06 2.11 8.56
CA SER A 285 6.43 1.92 8.09
C SER A 285 7.18 3.23 8.19
N ARG A 286 8.36 3.20 8.82
CA ARG A 286 9.31 4.31 8.89
C ARG A 286 10.55 3.94 8.10
N PHE A 287 10.86 4.71 7.10
CA PHE A 287 12.01 4.52 6.22
C PHE A 287 13.09 5.55 6.50
N SER A 288 14.35 5.10 6.49
CA SER A 288 15.49 5.97 6.23
C SER A 288 15.94 5.74 4.79
N LEU A 289 15.96 6.77 3.94
CA LEU A 289 16.40 6.60 2.57
C LEU A 289 17.89 6.34 2.53
N VAL A 290 18.31 5.26 1.86
CA VAL A 290 19.71 4.89 1.67
C VAL A 290 20.01 4.68 0.18
N ALA A 291 21.23 5.02 -0.25
CA ALA A 291 21.63 4.75 -1.62
C ALA A 291 21.72 3.24 -1.86
N LEU A 292 21.16 2.78 -2.96
CA LEU A 292 21.35 1.41 -3.40
C LEU A 292 22.82 1.24 -3.86
N ALA A 293 23.58 0.38 -3.18
CA ALA A 293 24.93 0.07 -3.56
C ALA A 293 24.95 -0.59 -4.96
N GLU A 294 25.83 -0.13 -5.87
CA GLU A 294 25.96 -0.67 -7.22
C GLU A 294 26.26 -2.17 -7.25
N SER A 295 26.91 -2.69 -6.20
CA SER A 295 27.20 -4.11 -6.04
C SER A 295 25.98 -5.01 -5.81
N ALA A 296 24.81 -4.44 -5.46
CA ALA A 296 23.56 -5.18 -5.31
C ALA A 296 22.91 -5.56 -6.66
N HIS A 297 23.52 -5.19 -7.79
CA HIS A 297 23.10 -5.58 -9.14
C HIS A 297 23.42 -7.03 -9.53
N ARG A 298 24.09 -7.81 -8.68
CA ARG A 298 24.30 -9.24 -8.98
C ARG A 298 22.96 -9.95 -9.03
N GLU A 299 22.70 -10.51 -10.19
CA GLU A 299 21.48 -11.22 -10.59
C GLU A 299 20.99 -12.17 -9.50
N ILE A 300 19.80 -11.88 -8.96
CA ILE A 300 19.01 -12.91 -8.29
C ILE A 300 18.29 -13.67 -9.41
N PRO A 301 18.41 -14.99 -9.50
CA PRO A 301 17.78 -15.76 -10.57
C PRO A 301 16.28 -15.48 -10.61
N GLN A 302 15.79 -15.08 -11.77
CA GLN A 302 14.34 -14.95 -12.00
C GLN A 302 13.66 -16.25 -11.62
N ALA A 303 12.70 -16.22 -10.71
CA ALA A 303 11.85 -17.37 -10.43
C ALA A 303 11.24 -17.83 -11.76
N LYS A 304 11.59 -19.04 -12.20
CA LYS A 304 11.12 -19.61 -13.47
C LYS A 304 9.59 -19.58 -13.48
N ALA A 305 9.00 -18.74 -14.29
CA ALA A 305 7.56 -18.76 -14.57
C ALA A 305 7.21 -20.19 -15.01
N LYS A 306 6.43 -20.91 -14.21
CA LYS A 306 5.95 -22.24 -14.57
C LYS A 306 5.08 -22.10 -15.82
N ARG A 307 5.63 -22.49 -16.98
CA ARG A 307 4.87 -22.65 -18.21
C ARG A 307 3.72 -23.61 -17.93
N ARG A 308 2.47 -23.09 -17.91
CA ARG A 308 1.28 -23.95 -17.92
C ARG A 308 1.32 -24.80 -19.19
N ARG A 309 1.42 -26.10 -19.05
CA ARG A 309 1.22 -27.04 -20.14
C ARG A 309 -0.20 -26.84 -20.68
N ARG A 310 -0.31 -26.51 -21.96
CA ARG A 310 -1.61 -26.53 -22.65
C ARG A 310 -2.18 -27.94 -22.58
N PRO A 311 -3.47 -28.12 -22.29
CA PRO A 311 -4.10 -29.43 -22.40
C PRO A 311 -4.00 -29.88 -23.87
N ARG A 312 -3.54 -31.10 -24.09
CA ARG A 312 -3.63 -31.75 -25.40
C ARG A 312 -5.10 -32.11 -25.60
N HIS A 313 -5.73 -31.50 -26.58
CA HIS A 313 -7.01 -32.01 -27.09
C HIS A 313 -6.74 -33.34 -27.79
N ALA A 314 -7.40 -34.39 -27.28
CA ALA A 314 -7.62 -35.66 -27.98
C ALA A 314 -8.95 -35.55 -28.70
#